data_bf32fcd5237d935315ac7db766f68f74
#
_entry.id   bf32fcd5237d935315ac7db766f68f74
#
_cell.length_a   1.000
_cell.length_b   1.000
_cell.length_c   1.000
_cell.angle_alpha   90.00
_cell.angle_beta   90.00
_cell.angle_gamma   90.00
#
_symmetry.space_group_name_H-M   'P 1'
#
loop_
_entity.id
_entity.type
_entity.pdbx_description
1 polymer ?
#
loop_
_entity_poly.entity_id
_entity_poly.type
_entity_poly.pdbx_seq_one_letter_code
_entity_poly.pdbx_strand_id
1 'polypeptide(L)'
;MDKKFVNPPELYKHPSYSRVVTVKGPCKFIFIAGQTPSDENYRPVAKGDLKAQYLRVIEGLSLQLKAAGATWDDVVVRRVFTTDVDGLKKVLADPSIRRPENRDNPPTSTMVGVTRLSDPDFMVEIDLVAITEA
;
A
#
# COMPACT_ATOMS: atom_id res chain seq x y z
N MET A 1 -8.52 -21.30 -5.21
CA MET A 1 -7.83 -20.56 -4.13
C MET A 1 -8.85 -20.14 -3.10
N ASP A 2 -8.56 -20.36 -1.84
CA ASP A 2 -9.39 -19.93 -0.71
C ASP A 2 -8.66 -18.83 0.07
N LYS A 3 -9.23 -17.63 0.09
CA LYS A 3 -8.64 -16.47 0.74
C LYS A 3 -9.55 -16.03 1.89
N LYS A 4 -9.01 -15.96 3.10
CA LYS A 4 -9.76 -15.57 4.29
C LYS A 4 -9.12 -14.37 4.98
N PHE A 5 -9.97 -13.46 5.42
CA PHE A 5 -9.59 -12.25 6.16
C PHE A 5 -10.07 -12.42 7.60
N VAL A 6 -9.14 -12.49 8.54
CA VAL A 6 -9.44 -12.86 9.92
C VAL A 6 -9.05 -11.73 10.87
N ASN A 7 -10.00 -11.34 11.72
CA ASN A 7 -9.79 -10.34 12.76
C ASN A 7 -10.17 -10.95 14.11
N PRO A 8 -9.18 -11.42 14.91
CA PRO A 8 -9.47 -11.95 16.24
C PRO A 8 -10.22 -10.92 17.09
N PRO A 9 -11.29 -11.32 17.81
CA PRO A 9 -12.11 -10.38 18.56
C PRO A 9 -11.37 -9.72 19.74
N GLU A 10 -10.29 -10.31 20.22
CA GLU A 10 -9.46 -9.79 21.29
C GLU A 10 -8.56 -8.63 20.86
N LEU A 11 -8.40 -8.41 19.55
CA LEU A 11 -7.54 -7.37 18.99
C LEU A 11 -8.36 -6.25 18.36
N TYR A 12 -7.77 -5.04 18.36
CA TYR A 12 -8.40 -3.90 17.71
C TYR A 12 -8.62 -4.18 16.21
N LYS A 13 -9.86 -4.02 15.77
CA LYS A 13 -10.23 -4.13 14.35
C LYS A 13 -10.16 -2.76 13.69
N HIS A 14 -9.18 -2.56 12.80
CA HIS A 14 -9.01 -1.32 12.06
C HIS A 14 -9.80 -1.38 10.74
N PRO A 15 -10.44 -0.27 10.30
CA PRO A 15 -11.24 -0.28 9.06
C PRO A 15 -10.40 -0.41 7.79
N SER A 16 -9.10 -0.11 7.82
CA SER A 16 -8.26 -0.05 6.62
C SER A 16 -7.27 -1.20 6.45
N TYR A 17 -7.23 -2.16 7.40
CA TYR A 17 -6.38 -3.35 7.25
C TYR A 17 -6.99 -4.54 7.98
N SER A 18 -6.62 -5.75 7.54
CA SER A 18 -6.94 -7.00 8.21
C SER A 18 -5.80 -7.43 9.13
N ARG A 19 -6.13 -8.08 10.24
CA ARG A 19 -5.12 -8.63 11.15
C ARG A 19 -4.38 -9.80 10.53
N VAL A 20 -5.12 -10.67 9.87
CA VAL A 20 -4.58 -11.89 9.27
C VAL A 20 -5.25 -12.12 7.91
N VAL A 21 -4.47 -12.48 6.92
CA VAL A 21 -4.98 -13.00 5.65
C VAL A 21 -4.38 -14.38 5.45
N THR A 22 -5.24 -15.38 5.20
CA THR A 22 -4.77 -16.72 4.82
C THR A 22 -5.14 -16.98 3.38
N VAL A 23 -4.24 -17.67 2.67
CA VAL A 23 -4.47 -18.10 1.29
C VAL A 23 -4.13 -19.58 1.17
N LYS A 24 -5.04 -20.37 0.62
CA LYS A 24 -4.89 -21.81 0.44
C LYS A 24 -5.30 -22.23 -0.96
N GLY A 25 -4.56 -23.15 -1.52
CA GLY A 25 -4.79 -23.68 -2.86
C GLY A 25 -3.84 -23.09 -3.91
N PRO A 26 -3.92 -23.58 -5.16
CA PRO A 26 -3.04 -23.10 -6.22
C PRO A 26 -3.20 -21.59 -6.44
N CYS A 27 -2.08 -20.86 -6.44
CA CYS A 27 -2.10 -19.42 -6.57
C CYS A 27 -0.79 -18.91 -7.19
N LYS A 28 -0.83 -17.65 -7.65
CA LYS A 28 0.32 -16.92 -8.14
C LYS A 28 0.66 -15.80 -7.15
N PHE A 29 1.90 -15.79 -6.67
CA PHE A 29 2.43 -14.71 -5.84
C PHE A 29 2.96 -13.60 -6.71
N ILE A 30 2.65 -12.35 -6.34
CA ILE A 30 3.09 -11.16 -7.05
C ILE A 30 3.76 -10.24 -6.03
N PHE A 31 5.06 -10.00 -6.21
CA PHE A 31 5.85 -9.13 -5.34
C PHE A 31 6.04 -7.79 -6.04
N ILE A 32 5.55 -6.73 -5.42
CA ILE A 32 5.61 -5.37 -5.96
C ILE A 32 6.66 -4.59 -5.18
N ALA A 33 7.65 -4.11 -5.90
CA ALA A 33 8.72 -3.29 -5.32
C ALA A 33 8.18 -2.02 -4.68
N GLY A 34 8.91 -1.49 -3.70
CA GLY A 34 8.60 -0.21 -3.09
C GLY A 34 8.48 0.88 -4.13
N GLN A 35 7.31 1.51 -4.20
CA GLN A 35 7.05 2.65 -5.08
C GLN A 35 7.31 3.94 -4.34
N THR A 36 8.19 4.76 -4.89
CA THR A 36 8.49 6.10 -4.41
C THR A 36 7.70 7.14 -5.22
N PRO A 37 7.57 8.38 -4.72
CA PRO A 37 6.95 9.47 -5.48
C PRO A 37 7.94 10.05 -6.49
N SER A 38 8.27 9.27 -7.51
CA SER A 38 9.31 9.58 -8.51
C SER A 38 8.76 9.55 -9.93
N ASP A 39 9.46 10.23 -10.81
CA ASP A 39 9.21 10.17 -12.24
C ASP A 39 9.98 9.00 -12.90
N GLU A 40 9.96 8.91 -14.24
CA GLU A 40 10.62 7.84 -15.00
C GLU A 40 12.15 7.89 -14.90
N ASN A 41 12.73 8.97 -14.41
CA ASN A 41 14.17 9.13 -14.17
C ASN A 41 14.55 8.99 -12.69
N TYR A 42 13.62 8.50 -11.88
CA TYR A 42 13.76 8.34 -10.43
C TYR A 42 13.96 9.65 -9.68
N ARG A 43 13.50 10.76 -10.23
CA ARG A 43 13.56 12.07 -9.57
C ARG A 43 12.31 12.31 -8.73
N PRO A 44 12.46 12.91 -7.53
CA PRO A 44 11.30 13.24 -6.71
C PRO A 44 10.33 14.17 -7.44
N VAL A 45 9.05 13.86 -7.34
CA VAL A 45 7.98 14.76 -7.78
C VAL A 45 7.31 15.39 -6.57
N ALA A 46 6.66 16.54 -6.76
CA ALA A 46 5.88 17.21 -5.72
C ALA A 46 6.64 17.35 -4.39
N LYS A 47 7.87 17.83 -4.41
CA LYS A 47 8.70 18.01 -3.22
C LYS A 47 7.94 18.81 -2.15
N GLY A 48 7.93 18.31 -0.91
CA GLY A 48 7.27 18.95 0.21
C GLY A 48 5.74 18.80 0.24
N ASP A 49 5.14 18.16 -0.75
CA ASP A 49 3.69 17.94 -0.84
C ASP A 49 3.38 16.45 -0.65
N LEU A 50 3.13 16.05 0.59
CA LEU A 50 2.91 14.64 0.94
C LEU A 50 1.66 14.06 0.27
N LYS A 51 0.59 14.84 0.16
CA LYS A 51 -0.64 14.40 -0.51
C LYS A 51 -0.40 14.07 -1.97
N ALA A 52 0.27 14.96 -2.70
CA ALA A 52 0.61 14.73 -4.10
C ALA A 52 1.59 13.58 -4.27
N GLN A 53 2.55 13.43 -3.35
CA GLN A 53 3.48 12.30 -3.35
C GLN A 53 2.76 10.98 -3.10
N TYR A 54 1.83 10.94 -2.14
CA TYR A 54 1.01 9.74 -1.90
C TYR A 54 0.23 9.33 -3.14
N LEU A 55 -0.42 10.28 -3.81
CA LEU A 55 -1.20 9.99 -5.02
C LEU A 55 -0.30 9.45 -6.15
N ARG A 56 0.91 9.97 -6.28
CA ARG A 56 1.89 9.46 -7.25
C ARG A 56 2.30 8.02 -6.92
N VAL A 57 2.52 7.71 -5.65
CA VAL A 57 2.84 6.35 -5.21
C VAL A 57 1.71 5.39 -5.57
N ILE A 58 0.46 5.75 -5.29
CA ILE A 58 -0.71 4.93 -5.63
C ILE A 58 -0.82 4.70 -7.14
N GLU A 59 -0.58 5.72 -7.94
CA GLU A 59 -0.55 5.59 -9.40
C GLU A 59 0.49 4.58 -9.87
N GLY A 60 1.71 4.68 -9.32
CA GLY A 60 2.79 3.74 -9.66
C GLY A 60 2.50 2.30 -9.25
N LEU A 61 1.92 2.11 -8.05
CA LEU A 61 1.51 0.79 -7.58
C LEU A 61 0.41 0.19 -8.47
N SER A 62 -0.54 1.02 -8.89
CA SER A 62 -1.61 0.58 -9.79
C SER A 62 -1.06 0.12 -11.14
N LEU A 63 -0.07 0.81 -11.67
CA LEU A 63 0.62 0.41 -12.91
C LEU A 63 1.36 -0.92 -12.74
N GLN A 64 2.04 -1.12 -11.61
CA GLN A 64 2.75 -2.37 -11.31
C GLN A 64 1.79 -3.55 -11.17
N LEU A 65 0.68 -3.36 -10.45
CA LEU A 65 -0.36 -4.39 -10.32
C LEU A 65 -0.93 -4.76 -11.70
N LYS A 66 -1.27 -3.78 -12.51
CA LYS A 66 -1.79 -3.99 -13.86
C LYS A 66 -0.81 -4.76 -14.74
N ALA A 67 0.48 -4.43 -14.66
CA ALA A 67 1.53 -5.13 -15.42
C ALA A 67 1.62 -6.61 -15.04
N ALA A 68 1.28 -6.97 -13.81
CA ALA A 68 1.28 -8.34 -13.33
C ALA A 68 -0.07 -9.06 -13.51
N GLY A 69 -1.06 -8.39 -14.08
CA GLY A 69 -2.41 -8.96 -14.26
C GLY A 69 -3.23 -8.99 -12.97
N ALA A 70 -2.94 -8.10 -12.02
CA ALA A 70 -3.61 -8.03 -10.74
C ALA A 70 -4.34 -6.70 -10.54
N THR A 71 -5.18 -6.66 -9.52
CA THR A 71 -5.87 -5.45 -9.08
C THR A 71 -5.63 -5.23 -7.58
N TRP A 72 -6.11 -4.11 -7.06
CA TRP A 72 -6.03 -3.82 -5.64
C TRP A 72 -6.77 -4.84 -4.76
N ASP A 73 -7.78 -5.52 -5.30
CA ASP A 73 -8.49 -6.60 -4.59
C ASP A 73 -7.62 -7.85 -4.35
N ASP A 74 -6.54 -7.97 -5.09
CA ASP A 74 -5.60 -9.09 -4.96
C ASP A 74 -4.52 -8.83 -3.92
N VAL A 75 -4.40 -7.61 -3.42
CA VAL A 75 -3.36 -7.22 -2.47
C VAL A 75 -3.65 -7.85 -1.11
N VAL A 76 -2.66 -8.55 -0.56
CA VAL A 76 -2.76 -9.21 0.75
C VAL A 76 -1.80 -8.63 1.79
N VAL A 77 -0.73 -7.98 1.37
CA VAL A 77 0.23 -7.31 2.24
C VAL A 77 0.53 -5.91 1.70
N ARG A 78 0.51 -4.94 2.59
CA ARG A 78 0.92 -3.56 2.31
C ARG A 78 1.89 -3.12 3.39
N ARG A 79 3.06 -2.60 3.00
CA ARG A 79 3.99 -1.96 3.92
C ARG A 79 4.15 -0.50 3.54
N VAL A 80 4.02 0.38 4.51
CA VAL A 80 4.05 1.83 4.32
C VAL A 80 5.20 2.42 5.12
N PHE A 81 6.08 3.15 4.44
CA PHE A 81 7.23 3.84 5.02
C PHE A 81 7.07 5.33 4.78
N THR A 82 7.25 6.14 5.80
CA THR A 82 7.11 7.59 5.65
C THR A 82 8.05 8.33 6.60
N THR A 83 8.51 9.50 6.16
CA THR A 83 9.28 10.41 7.01
C THR A 83 8.40 11.29 7.87
N ASP A 84 7.07 11.25 7.67
CA ASP A 84 6.08 12.07 8.39
C ASP A 84 4.81 11.25 8.64
N VAL A 85 4.81 10.47 9.72
CA VAL A 85 3.68 9.60 10.07
C VAL A 85 2.41 10.41 10.30
N ASP A 86 2.49 11.49 11.08
CA ASP A 86 1.31 12.29 11.41
C ASP A 86 0.75 12.99 10.16
N GLY A 87 1.62 13.50 9.30
CA GLY A 87 1.22 14.09 8.03
C GLY A 87 0.54 13.09 7.11
N LEU A 88 1.08 11.86 7.02
CA LEU A 88 0.48 10.82 6.20
C LEU A 88 -0.88 10.39 6.74
N LYS A 89 -1.05 10.28 8.05
CA LYS A 89 -2.36 10.00 8.66
C LYS A 89 -3.40 11.05 8.30
N LYS A 90 -3.00 12.33 8.26
CA LYS A 90 -3.90 13.42 7.81
C LYS A 90 -4.28 13.27 6.35
N VAL A 91 -3.33 12.91 5.49
CA VAL A 91 -3.61 12.64 4.06
C VAL A 91 -4.62 11.50 3.93
N LEU A 92 -4.39 10.39 4.64
CA LEU A 92 -5.27 9.22 4.57
C LEU A 92 -6.67 9.48 5.15
N ALA A 93 -6.81 10.44 6.07
CA ALA A 93 -8.09 10.84 6.64
C ALA A 93 -8.83 11.89 5.79
N ASP A 94 -8.17 12.47 4.78
CA ASP A 94 -8.77 13.48 3.90
C ASP A 94 -9.88 12.83 3.06
N PRO A 95 -11.14 13.28 3.17
CA PRO A 95 -12.26 12.68 2.44
C PRO A 95 -12.16 12.85 0.92
N SER A 96 -11.33 13.78 0.42
CA SER A 96 -11.06 13.93 -1.02
C SER A 96 -10.12 12.83 -1.56
N ILE A 97 -9.42 12.10 -0.68
CA ILE A 97 -8.54 11.01 -1.07
C ILE A 97 -9.36 9.71 -1.16
N ARG A 98 -9.42 9.15 -2.37
CA ARG A 98 -10.00 7.83 -2.57
C ARG A 98 -8.92 6.78 -2.39
N ARG A 99 -9.04 5.99 -1.34
CA ARG A 99 -8.12 4.88 -1.09
C ARG A 99 -8.44 3.72 -2.02
N PRO A 100 -7.43 3.11 -2.65
CA PRO A 100 -7.65 2.09 -3.68
C PRO A 100 -7.95 0.71 -3.12
N GLU A 101 -7.66 0.46 -1.84
CA GLU A 101 -7.80 -0.86 -1.23
C GLU A 101 -9.27 -1.28 -1.12
N ASN A 102 -9.52 -2.59 -1.20
CA ASN A 102 -10.83 -3.15 -0.90
C ASN A 102 -11.17 -2.90 0.56
N ARG A 103 -12.28 -2.20 0.84
CA ARG A 103 -12.68 -1.84 2.20
C ARG A 103 -13.32 -3.00 2.96
N ASP A 104 -13.95 -3.93 2.25
CA ASP A 104 -14.59 -5.09 2.88
C ASP A 104 -13.56 -6.15 3.28
N ASN A 105 -12.52 -6.30 2.46
CA ASN A 105 -11.43 -7.25 2.66
C ASN A 105 -10.09 -6.55 2.46
N PRO A 106 -9.68 -5.65 3.37
CA PRO A 106 -8.42 -4.94 3.21
C PRO A 106 -7.21 -5.84 3.48
N PRO A 107 -6.04 -5.50 2.91
CA PRO A 107 -4.82 -6.27 3.15
C PRO A 107 -4.34 -6.16 4.60
N THR A 108 -3.41 -7.02 4.99
CA THR A 108 -2.58 -6.74 6.15
C THR A 108 -1.74 -5.49 5.87
N SER A 109 -1.43 -4.71 6.90
CA SER A 109 -0.68 -3.47 6.72
C SER A 109 0.18 -3.17 7.92
N THR A 110 1.36 -2.62 7.65
CA THR A 110 2.26 -2.06 8.67
C THR A 110 2.73 -0.70 8.18
N MET A 111 2.66 0.30 9.07
CA MET A 111 3.18 1.65 8.80
C MET A 111 4.36 1.92 9.72
N VAL A 112 5.46 2.40 9.15
CA VAL A 112 6.69 2.69 9.86
C VAL A 112 7.18 4.09 9.53
N GLY A 113 7.46 4.88 10.57
CA GLY A 113 8.19 6.14 10.42
C GLY A 113 9.66 5.85 10.24
N VAL A 114 10.28 6.48 9.26
CA VAL A 114 11.71 6.34 8.94
C VAL A 114 12.39 7.71 8.94
N THR A 115 13.69 7.73 9.18
CA THR A 115 14.44 8.99 9.19
C THR A 115 14.67 9.54 7.79
N ARG A 116 14.73 8.64 6.79
CA ARG A 116 14.99 9.00 5.40
C ARG A 116 14.63 7.83 4.49
N LEU A 117 14.20 8.13 3.27
CA LEU A 117 14.07 7.19 2.16
C LEU A 117 15.28 7.30 1.22
N SER A 118 15.27 6.63 0.07
CA SER A 118 16.44 6.60 -0.83
C SER A 118 16.81 7.96 -1.40
N ASP A 119 15.85 8.88 -1.48
CA ASP A 119 16.10 10.29 -1.79
C ASP A 119 15.56 11.14 -0.64
N PRO A 120 16.27 12.20 -0.20
CA PRO A 120 15.82 13.04 0.92
C PRO A 120 14.49 13.75 0.68
N ASP A 121 14.06 13.88 -0.56
CA ASP A 121 12.79 14.52 -0.92
C ASP A 121 11.63 13.52 -1.04
N PHE A 122 11.88 12.22 -0.92
CA PHE A 122 10.82 11.22 -0.82
C PHE A 122 10.25 11.19 0.60
N MET A 123 8.95 11.42 0.73
CA MET A 123 8.27 11.44 2.03
C MET A 123 7.47 10.17 2.31
N VAL A 124 7.22 9.35 1.31
CA VAL A 124 6.43 8.13 1.43
C VAL A 124 6.87 7.09 0.40
N GLU A 125 6.86 5.82 0.82
CA GLU A 125 7.13 4.68 -0.05
C GLU A 125 6.25 3.52 0.39
N ILE A 126 5.68 2.77 -0.56
CA ILE A 126 4.79 1.65 -0.26
C ILE A 126 5.16 0.47 -1.14
N ASP A 127 5.26 -0.72 -0.54
CA ASP A 127 5.37 -1.98 -1.27
C ASP A 127 4.17 -2.89 -0.99
N LEU A 128 3.96 -3.84 -1.88
CA LEU A 128 2.80 -4.72 -1.84
C LEU A 128 3.20 -6.17 -2.12
N VAL A 129 2.39 -7.09 -1.60
CA VAL A 129 2.30 -8.46 -2.10
C VAL A 129 0.85 -8.70 -2.50
N ALA A 130 0.65 -9.19 -3.70
CA ALA A 130 -0.66 -9.61 -4.20
C ALA A 130 -0.66 -11.10 -4.50
N ILE A 131 -1.84 -11.73 -4.41
CA ILE A 131 -2.01 -13.15 -4.71
C ILE A 131 -3.26 -13.31 -5.57
N THR A 132 -3.08 -13.93 -6.74
CA THR A 132 -4.17 -14.23 -7.68
C THR A 132 -4.32 -15.74 -7.86
N GLU A 133 -5.39 -16.14 -8.54
CA GLU A 133 -5.53 -17.51 -8.99
C GLU A 133 -4.31 -17.93 -9.84
N ALA A 134 -4.01 -19.19 -9.78
CA ALA A 134 -2.88 -19.77 -10.53
C ALA A 134 -3.05 -19.61 -12.05
#